data_e1dfa6d5860b3f31e2d5d026d37c8157
#
_entry.id   e1dfa6d5860b3f31e2d5d026d37c8157
#
_cell.length_a   1.000
_cell.length_b   1.000
_cell.length_c   1.000
_cell.angle_alpha   90.00
_cell.angle_beta   90.00
_cell.angle_gamma   90.00
#
_symmetry.space_group_name_H-M   'P 1'
#
loop_
_entity.id
_entity.type
_entity.pdbx_description
1 polymer ?
#
loop_
_entity_poly.entity_id
_entity_poly.type
_entity_poly.pdbx_seq_one_letter_code
_entity_poly.pdbx_strand_id
1 'polypeptide(L)'
;MSFPVLVRGETSIGLTIGRIAGPVLAALGALLATSGLGWGWWWLAAGGAILSISLEIYAAIQRSQRTWVTELDGGFEVSDRKGKRTYRDDQVSAIALESERKLSNGEVSGHKRTFSIWIEGEMDPVVMENTIKLNHDDPLYDLINRLIASFAARMESIIEKGGAVAGEGWRLDRNSFFYGPPARQEQVPLAAITAVEPFERSMNLWQQGRDDAFCRVPLKSRNAHLLPMLIGPRMKASEERPA
;
A
#
# COMPACT_ATOMS: atom_id res chain seq x y z
N MET A 1 5.10 -3.91 -22.88
CA MET A 1 4.45 -5.05 -22.19
C MET A 1 4.75 -4.90 -20.72
N SER A 2 3.77 -4.57 -19.92
CA SER A 2 3.93 -4.49 -18.47
C SER A 2 3.78 -5.90 -17.88
N PHE A 3 4.73 -6.31 -17.02
CA PHE A 3 4.66 -7.60 -16.34
C PHE A 3 3.84 -7.47 -15.07
N PRO A 4 3.08 -8.52 -14.68
CA PRO A 4 2.33 -8.52 -13.43
C PRO A 4 3.29 -8.47 -12.24
N VAL A 5 3.02 -7.57 -11.30
CA VAL A 5 3.78 -7.41 -10.05
C VAL A 5 3.04 -8.10 -8.92
N LEU A 6 3.71 -8.99 -8.18
CA LEU A 6 3.16 -9.61 -6.97
C LEU A 6 3.18 -8.59 -5.83
N VAL A 7 1.99 -8.20 -5.36
CA VAL A 7 1.83 -7.18 -4.32
C VAL A 7 1.35 -7.71 -2.98
N ARG A 8 1.10 -9.03 -2.88
CA ARG A 8 0.75 -9.69 -1.61
C ARG A 8 1.09 -11.17 -1.67
N GLY A 9 1.68 -11.70 -0.63
CA GLY A 9 1.95 -13.13 -0.49
C GLY A 9 3.43 -13.51 -0.67
N GLU A 10 4.25 -13.28 0.36
CA GLU A 10 5.62 -13.80 0.42
C GLU A 10 5.61 -15.34 0.53
N THR A 11 6.43 -16.00 -0.25
CA THR A 11 6.72 -17.42 -0.05
C THR A 11 7.70 -17.54 1.12
N SER A 12 7.26 -18.12 2.22
CA SER A 12 8.14 -18.43 3.35
C SER A 12 9.13 -19.55 2.94
N ILE A 13 10.42 -19.33 3.17
CA ILE A 13 11.48 -20.33 2.95
C ILE A 13 11.18 -21.63 3.72
N GLY A 14 10.60 -21.52 4.93
CA GLY A 14 10.15 -22.66 5.73
C GLY A 14 9.13 -23.53 5.03
N LEU A 15 8.24 -22.94 4.22
CA LEU A 15 7.26 -23.68 3.45
C LEU A 15 7.90 -24.53 2.33
N THR A 16 8.95 -24.02 1.70
CA THR A 16 9.69 -24.74 0.66
C THR A 16 10.45 -25.93 1.26
N ILE A 17 11.12 -25.73 2.40
CA ILE A 17 11.84 -26.80 3.11
C ILE A 17 10.84 -27.89 3.57
N GLY A 18 9.71 -27.50 4.17
CA GLY A 18 8.70 -28.42 4.65
C GLY A 18 8.07 -29.28 3.53
N ARG A 19 7.89 -28.72 2.33
CA ARG A 19 7.36 -29.43 1.16
C ARG A 19 8.27 -30.55 0.67
N ILE A 20 9.57 -30.44 0.90
CA ILE A 20 10.55 -31.48 0.54
C ILE A 20 10.68 -32.49 1.70
N ALA A 21 10.73 -32.02 2.93
CA ALA A 21 10.93 -32.85 4.11
C ALA A 21 9.77 -33.85 4.34
N GLY A 22 8.51 -33.44 4.14
CA GLY A 22 7.36 -34.30 4.36
C GLY A 22 7.35 -35.57 3.49
N PRO A 23 7.43 -35.49 2.15
CA PRO A 23 7.52 -36.65 1.27
C PRO A 23 8.74 -37.53 1.56
N VAL A 24 9.89 -36.91 1.89
CA VAL A 24 11.10 -37.67 2.23
C VAL A 24 10.90 -38.51 3.50
N LEU A 25 10.31 -37.92 4.55
CA LEU A 25 10.01 -38.66 5.77
C LEU A 25 8.97 -39.77 5.55
N ALA A 26 7.94 -39.51 4.73
CA ALA A 26 6.95 -40.53 4.37
C ALA A 26 7.58 -41.73 3.62
N ALA A 27 8.44 -41.44 2.64
CA ALA A 27 9.14 -42.48 1.87
C ALA A 27 10.09 -43.27 2.74
N LEU A 28 10.88 -42.62 3.58
CA LEU A 28 11.81 -43.26 4.50
C LEU A 28 11.07 -44.16 5.51
N GLY A 29 9.96 -43.65 6.11
CA GLY A 29 9.14 -44.43 7.03
C GLY A 29 8.55 -45.71 6.38
N ALA A 30 8.02 -45.57 5.15
CA ALA A 30 7.49 -46.70 4.39
C ALA A 30 8.57 -47.74 4.08
N LEU A 31 9.77 -47.31 3.64
CA LEU A 31 10.88 -48.17 3.33
C LEU A 31 11.38 -48.93 4.57
N LEU A 32 11.50 -48.29 5.71
CA LEU A 32 11.89 -48.93 6.97
C LEU A 32 10.81 -49.86 7.50
N ALA A 33 9.55 -49.56 7.35
CA ALA A 33 8.44 -50.44 7.73
C ALA A 33 8.39 -51.71 6.88
N THR A 34 8.65 -51.60 5.57
CA THR A 34 8.69 -52.77 4.66
C THR A 34 9.96 -53.60 4.78
N SER A 35 11.04 -53.06 5.30
CA SER A 35 12.30 -53.79 5.53
C SER A 35 12.31 -54.72 6.78
N GLY A 36 11.15 -54.87 7.44
CA GLY A 36 11.00 -55.75 8.60
C GLY A 36 11.49 -55.20 9.94
N LEU A 37 11.81 -53.92 9.99
CA LEU A 37 12.28 -53.23 11.22
C LEU A 37 11.18 -52.92 12.26
N GLY A 38 9.93 -53.37 11.99
CA GLY A 38 8.81 -53.28 12.91
C GLY A 38 7.74 -52.25 12.56
N TRP A 39 6.57 -52.44 13.13
CA TRP A 39 5.34 -51.68 12.77
C TRP A 39 5.39 -50.22 13.18
N GLY A 40 6.27 -49.85 14.10
CA GLY A 40 6.44 -48.45 14.56
C GLY A 40 6.81 -47.46 13.45
N TRP A 41 7.49 -47.90 12.39
CA TRP A 41 7.91 -47.08 11.27
C TRP A 41 6.77 -46.60 10.38
N TRP A 42 5.58 -47.24 10.42
CA TRP A 42 4.38 -46.82 9.73
C TRP A 42 3.88 -45.49 10.25
N TRP A 43 4.08 -45.16 11.54
CA TRP A 43 3.73 -43.86 12.09
C TRP A 43 4.57 -42.72 11.50
N LEU A 44 5.83 -42.99 11.18
CA LEU A 44 6.71 -42.05 10.51
C LEU A 44 6.23 -41.79 9.04
N ALA A 45 5.81 -42.83 8.35
CA ALA A 45 5.24 -42.71 7.01
C ALA A 45 3.92 -41.93 7.03
N ALA A 46 3.01 -42.25 7.97
CA ALA A 46 1.73 -41.57 8.13
C ALA A 46 1.94 -40.09 8.52
N GLY A 47 2.83 -39.81 9.48
CA GLY A 47 3.14 -38.44 9.90
C GLY A 47 3.74 -37.60 8.76
N GLY A 48 4.64 -38.18 7.98
CA GLY A 48 5.23 -37.51 6.80
C GLY A 48 4.18 -37.23 5.71
N ALA A 49 3.23 -38.15 5.48
CA ALA A 49 2.14 -37.95 4.54
C ALA A 49 1.17 -36.83 4.99
N ILE A 50 0.78 -36.85 6.26
CA ILE A 50 -0.10 -35.80 6.84
C ILE A 50 0.58 -34.44 6.75
N LEU A 51 1.88 -34.36 7.10
CA LEU A 51 2.63 -33.12 7.01
C LEU A 51 2.68 -32.59 5.56
N SER A 52 2.91 -33.49 4.58
CA SER A 52 2.94 -33.11 3.17
C SER A 52 1.59 -32.54 2.70
N ILE A 53 0.49 -33.20 3.04
CA ILE A 53 -0.87 -32.76 2.68
C ILE A 53 -1.16 -31.41 3.35
N SER A 54 -0.85 -31.27 4.63
CA SER A 54 -1.07 -30.01 5.37
C SER A 54 -0.29 -28.85 4.76
N LEU A 55 0.94 -29.07 4.36
CA LEU A 55 1.80 -28.07 3.73
C LEU A 55 1.31 -27.70 2.33
N GLU A 56 0.79 -28.65 1.55
CA GLU A 56 0.19 -28.36 0.24
C GLU A 56 -1.12 -27.57 0.38
N ILE A 57 -1.97 -27.91 1.34
CA ILE A 57 -3.19 -27.14 1.65
C ILE A 57 -2.81 -25.72 2.05
N TYR A 58 -1.85 -25.58 2.98
CA TYR A 58 -1.38 -24.26 3.40
C TYR A 58 -0.79 -23.46 2.23
N ALA A 59 0.02 -24.08 1.38
CA ALA A 59 0.57 -23.44 0.20
C ALA A 59 -0.50 -23.05 -0.83
N ALA A 60 -1.55 -23.86 -0.98
CA ALA A 60 -2.70 -23.53 -1.83
C ALA A 60 -3.46 -22.31 -1.29
N ILE A 61 -3.67 -22.25 0.03
CA ILE A 61 -4.28 -21.09 0.70
C ILE A 61 -3.40 -19.85 0.49
N GLN A 62 -2.10 -19.95 0.71
CA GLN A 62 -1.17 -18.83 0.49
C GLN A 62 -1.18 -18.35 -0.96
N ARG A 63 -1.19 -19.27 -1.94
CA ARG A 63 -1.29 -18.92 -3.36
C ARG A 63 -2.60 -18.22 -3.70
N SER A 64 -3.71 -18.65 -3.10
CA SER A 64 -5.02 -18.03 -3.31
C SER A 64 -5.14 -16.63 -2.71
N GLN A 65 -4.25 -16.27 -1.79
CA GLN A 65 -4.21 -14.93 -1.18
C GLN A 65 -3.28 -13.96 -1.93
N ARG A 66 -2.59 -14.42 -2.97
CA ARG A 66 -1.70 -13.56 -3.75
C ARG A 66 -2.52 -12.55 -4.54
N THR A 67 -2.06 -11.32 -4.51
CA THR A 67 -2.61 -10.23 -5.32
C THR A 67 -1.55 -9.83 -6.33
N TRP A 68 -1.93 -9.82 -7.59
CA TRP A 68 -1.09 -9.37 -8.70
C TRP A 68 -1.65 -8.07 -9.24
N VAL A 69 -0.76 -7.17 -9.61
CA VAL A 69 -1.14 -5.92 -10.25
C VAL A 69 -0.40 -5.81 -11.57
N THR A 70 -1.12 -5.45 -12.62
CA THR A 70 -0.58 -5.20 -13.95
C THR A 70 -0.94 -3.78 -14.35
N GLU A 71 0.05 -3.00 -14.69
CA GLU A 71 -0.14 -1.66 -15.21
C GLU A 71 -0.69 -1.73 -16.65
N LEU A 72 -1.71 -0.92 -16.92
CA LEU A 72 -2.32 -0.74 -18.24
C LEU A 72 -2.20 0.73 -18.65
N ASP A 73 -2.38 0.99 -19.95
CA ASP A 73 -2.48 2.36 -20.45
C ASP A 73 -3.78 3.01 -19.96
N GLY A 74 -3.64 4.06 -19.12
CA GLY A 74 -4.78 4.77 -18.51
C GLY A 74 -5.54 3.98 -17.44
N GLY A 75 -4.92 2.92 -16.85
CA GLY A 75 -5.54 2.11 -15.82
C GLY A 75 -4.62 1.07 -15.20
N PHE A 76 -5.20 0.16 -14.44
CA PHE A 76 -4.50 -0.99 -13.87
C PHE A 76 -5.45 -2.17 -13.68
N GLU A 77 -4.89 -3.35 -13.65
CA GLU A 77 -5.59 -4.59 -13.44
C GLU A 77 -5.13 -5.22 -12.15
N VAL A 78 -6.07 -5.67 -11.34
CA VAL A 78 -5.83 -6.40 -10.10
C VAL A 78 -6.37 -7.81 -10.25
N SER A 79 -5.53 -8.80 -10.01
CA SER A 79 -5.90 -10.21 -9.97
C SER A 79 -5.68 -10.73 -8.56
N ASP A 80 -6.76 -11.06 -7.87
CA ASP A 80 -6.78 -11.57 -6.51
C ASP A 80 -7.74 -12.77 -6.39
N ARG A 81 -8.05 -13.18 -5.16
CA ARG A 81 -9.00 -14.26 -4.89
C ARG A 81 -10.42 -14.01 -5.43
N LYS A 82 -10.81 -12.72 -5.55
CA LYS A 82 -12.13 -12.32 -6.07
C LYS A 82 -12.19 -12.38 -7.60
N GLY A 83 -11.04 -12.64 -8.24
CA GLY A 83 -10.92 -12.69 -9.69
C GLY A 83 -10.10 -11.54 -10.26
N LYS A 84 -10.22 -11.35 -11.56
CA LYS A 84 -9.51 -10.36 -12.34
C LYS A 84 -10.41 -9.14 -12.55
N ARG A 85 -9.96 -7.98 -12.11
CA ARG A 85 -10.70 -6.71 -12.19
C ARG A 85 -9.82 -5.64 -12.80
N THR A 86 -10.37 -4.88 -13.70
CA THR A 86 -9.68 -3.78 -14.38
C THR A 86 -10.29 -2.46 -13.96
N TYR A 87 -9.44 -1.50 -13.64
CA TYR A 87 -9.80 -0.17 -13.19
C TYR A 87 -9.15 0.87 -14.07
N ARG A 88 -9.84 1.97 -14.32
CA ARG A 88 -9.31 3.13 -15.01
C ARG A 88 -8.80 4.15 -14.00
N ASP A 89 -7.78 4.93 -14.39
CA ASP A 89 -7.22 5.97 -13.52
C ASP A 89 -8.26 7.03 -13.12
N ASP A 90 -9.24 7.30 -13.99
CA ASP A 90 -10.32 8.27 -13.73
C ASP A 90 -11.38 7.77 -12.73
N GLN A 91 -11.44 6.48 -12.44
CA GLN A 91 -12.33 5.90 -11.43
C GLN A 91 -11.75 5.97 -10.00
N VAL A 92 -10.49 6.36 -9.85
CA VAL A 92 -9.87 6.51 -8.52
C VAL A 92 -10.52 7.68 -7.79
N SER A 93 -11.12 7.44 -6.63
CA SER A 93 -11.81 8.45 -5.80
C SER A 93 -11.01 8.89 -4.58
N ALA A 94 -10.08 8.06 -4.10
CA ALA A 94 -9.13 8.43 -3.05
C ALA A 94 -7.90 7.51 -3.07
N ILE A 95 -6.80 7.99 -2.52
CA ILE A 95 -5.54 7.24 -2.36
C ILE A 95 -5.01 7.46 -0.94
N ALA A 96 -4.52 6.39 -0.31
CA ALA A 96 -3.72 6.48 0.90
C ALA A 96 -2.46 5.63 0.76
N LEU A 97 -1.38 6.10 1.36
CA LEU A 97 -0.09 5.41 1.35
C LEU A 97 0.45 5.32 2.77
N GLU A 98 0.76 4.13 3.20
CA GLU A 98 1.46 3.87 4.46
C GLU A 98 2.81 3.22 4.17
N SER A 99 3.86 3.69 4.86
CA SER A 99 5.19 3.11 4.76
C SER A 99 5.71 2.79 6.15
N GLU A 100 6.07 1.54 6.38
CA GLU A 100 6.64 1.06 7.64
C GLU A 100 8.07 0.56 7.40
N ARG A 101 8.99 0.94 8.29
CA ARG A 101 10.36 0.41 8.26
C ARG A 101 10.34 -1.02 8.79
N LYS A 102 10.91 -1.96 8.02
CA LYS A 102 11.20 -3.31 8.51
C LYS A 102 12.57 -3.33 9.15
N LEU A 103 12.63 -3.84 10.38
CA LEU A 103 13.88 -4.04 11.11
C LEU A 103 14.24 -5.53 11.10
N SER A 104 15.52 -5.82 10.88
CA SER A 104 16.09 -7.16 11.07
C SER A 104 17.33 -7.01 11.93
N ASN A 105 17.38 -7.69 13.07
CA ASN A 105 18.46 -7.57 14.06
C ASN A 105 18.74 -6.12 14.53
N GLY A 106 17.70 -5.28 14.60
CA GLY A 106 17.82 -3.87 15.00
C GLY A 106 18.20 -2.90 13.89
N GLU A 107 18.53 -3.38 12.70
CA GLU A 107 18.86 -2.57 11.53
C GLU A 107 17.71 -2.51 10.53
N VAL A 108 17.61 -1.41 9.78
CA VAL A 108 16.59 -1.26 8.72
C VAL A 108 16.94 -2.20 7.57
N SER A 109 16.10 -3.20 7.35
CA SER A 109 16.26 -4.21 6.28
C SER A 109 15.45 -3.90 5.02
N GLY A 110 14.51 -2.97 5.13
CA GLY A 110 13.62 -2.58 4.05
C GLY A 110 12.42 -1.77 4.51
N HIS A 111 11.46 -1.62 3.60
CA HIS A 111 10.20 -0.92 3.84
C HIS A 111 9.02 -1.79 3.43
N LYS A 112 7.99 -1.86 4.25
CA LYS A 112 6.68 -2.35 3.85
C LYS A 112 5.85 -1.14 3.44
N ARG A 113 5.35 -1.13 2.20
CA ARG A 113 4.43 -0.12 1.69
C ARG A 113 3.05 -0.72 1.49
N THR A 114 2.04 0.00 1.94
CA THR A 114 0.63 -0.36 1.77
C THR A 114 -0.05 0.78 1.04
N PHE A 115 -0.55 0.50 -0.16
CA PHE A 115 -1.34 1.42 -0.98
C PHE A 115 -2.80 1.03 -0.87
N SER A 116 -3.64 1.96 -0.48
CA SER A 116 -5.09 1.79 -0.47
C SER A 116 -5.69 2.74 -1.49
N ILE A 117 -6.38 2.19 -2.48
CA ILE A 117 -6.96 2.93 -3.61
C ILE A 117 -8.46 2.71 -3.56
N TRP A 118 -9.22 3.79 -3.35
CA TRP A 118 -10.67 3.76 -3.42
C TRP A 118 -11.11 4.01 -4.84
N ILE A 119 -11.99 3.14 -5.31
CA ILE A 119 -12.56 3.18 -6.65
C ILE A 119 -14.01 3.64 -6.57
N GLU A 120 -14.42 4.49 -7.47
CA GLU A 120 -15.79 4.98 -7.54
C GLU A 120 -16.76 3.80 -7.76
N GLY A 121 -17.78 3.71 -6.90
CA GLY A 121 -18.76 2.61 -6.92
C GLY A 121 -18.34 1.35 -6.14
N GLU A 122 -17.11 1.24 -5.63
CA GLU A 122 -16.72 0.13 -4.74
C GLU A 122 -16.74 0.57 -3.27
N MET A 123 -17.22 -0.33 -2.37
CA MET A 123 -17.27 -0.05 -0.92
C MET A 123 -15.89 -0.18 -0.27
N ASP A 124 -15.11 -1.16 -0.68
CA ASP A 124 -13.81 -1.47 -0.11
C ASP A 124 -12.67 -0.94 -0.98
N PRO A 125 -11.56 -0.45 -0.40
CA PRO A 125 -10.40 -0.06 -1.18
C PRO A 125 -9.71 -1.28 -1.79
N VAL A 126 -9.10 -1.08 -2.94
CA VAL A 126 -8.09 -1.99 -3.48
C VAL A 126 -6.81 -1.79 -2.68
N VAL A 127 -6.38 -2.82 -1.95
CA VAL A 127 -5.18 -2.76 -1.10
C VAL A 127 -4.04 -3.52 -1.79
N MET A 128 -2.94 -2.81 -2.02
CA MET A 128 -1.71 -3.35 -2.57
C MET A 128 -0.61 -3.25 -1.51
N GLU A 129 -0.02 -4.37 -1.13
CA GLU A 129 1.08 -4.41 -0.16
C GLU A 129 2.36 -4.85 -0.85
N ASN A 130 3.43 -4.10 -0.68
CA ASN A 130 4.75 -4.45 -1.19
C ASN A 130 5.80 -4.32 -0.09
N THR A 131 6.73 -5.29 -0.07
CA THR A 131 7.90 -5.23 0.81
C THR A 131 9.13 -5.03 -0.06
N ILE A 132 9.76 -3.89 0.09
CA ILE A 132 10.93 -3.48 -0.67
C ILE A 132 12.15 -3.65 0.22
N LYS A 133 13.15 -4.39 -0.24
CA LYS A 133 14.45 -4.47 0.43
C LYS A 133 15.20 -3.16 0.26
N LEU A 134 16.08 -2.88 1.21
CA LEU A 134 16.95 -1.70 1.10
C LEU A 134 17.70 -1.74 -0.25
N ASN A 135 17.77 -0.60 -0.94
CA ASN A 135 18.43 -0.44 -2.24
C ASN A 135 17.80 -1.22 -3.42
N HIS A 136 16.53 -1.59 -3.32
CA HIS A 136 15.79 -2.14 -4.45
C HIS A 136 14.68 -1.17 -4.88
N ASP A 137 14.44 -1.11 -6.18
CA ASP A 137 13.36 -0.31 -6.75
C ASP A 137 12.00 -0.87 -6.35
N ASP A 138 11.04 0.02 -6.15
CA ASP A 138 9.66 -0.36 -5.91
C ASP A 138 8.95 -0.62 -7.26
N PRO A 139 8.57 -1.85 -7.56
CA PRO A 139 7.93 -2.16 -8.83
C PRO A 139 6.55 -1.51 -9.02
N LEU A 140 5.96 -0.97 -7.94
CA LEU A 140 4.69 -0.22 -8.00
C LEU A 140 4.91 1.29 -8.10
N TYR A 141 6.15 1.76 -8.06
CA TYR A 141 6.47 3.18 -7.97
C TYR A 141 5.87 3.99 -9.13
N ASP A 142 6.07 3.53 -10.35
CA ASP A 142 5.60 4.24 -11.55
C ASP A 142 4.07 4.26 -11.62
N LEU A 143 3.41 3.12 -11.37
CA LEU A 143 1.96 3.03 -11.30
C LEU A 143 1.38 3.99 -10.26
N ILE A 144 1.91 3.97 -9.04
CA ILE A 144 1.38 4.79 -7.94
C ILE A 144 1.61 6.28 -8.21
N ASN A 145 2.78 6.66 -8.70
CA ASN A 145 3.06 8.06 -9.07
C ASN A 145 2.13 8.55 -10.19
N ARG A 146 1.88 7.71 -11.21
CA ARG A 146 0.92 8.04 -12.26
C ARG A 146 -0.50 8.23 -11.71
N LEU A 147 -0.96 7.33 -10.85
CA LEU A 147 -2.28 7.44 -10.21
C LEU A 147 -2.39 8.69 -9.36
N ILE A 148 -1.38 9.00 -8.55
CA ILE A 148 -1.34 10.22 -7.72
C ILE A 148 -1.37 11.47 -8.61
N ALA A 149 -0.56 11.51 -9.67
CA ALA A 149 -0.50 12.65 -10.57
C ALA A 149 -1.82 12.87 -11.33
N SER A 150 -2.40 11.81 -11.89
CA SER A 150 -3.70 11.86 -12.57
C SER A 150 -4.82 12.30 -11.62
N PHE A 151 -4.82 11.78 -10.41
CA PHE A 151 -5.82 12.13 -9.40
C PHE A 151 -5.62 13.57 -8.91
N ALA A 152 -4.38 14.03 -8.67
CA ALA A 152 -4.08 15.41 -8.29
C ALA A 152 -4.54 16.40 -9.37
N ALA A 153 -4.30 16.12 -10.65
CA ALA A 153 -4.75 16.98 -11.76
C ALA A 153 -6.27 17.13 -11.82
N ARG A 154 -7.03 16.04 -11.53
CA ARG A 154 -8.49 16.11 -11.44
C ARG A 154 -8.95 16.95 -10.26
N MET A 155 -8.32 16.77 -9.09
CA MET A 155 -8.64 17.54 -7.89
C MET A 155 -8.32 19.02 -8.08
N GLU A 156 -7.21 19.33 -8.75
CA GLU A 156 -6.84 20.69 -9.15
C GLU A 156 -7.95 21.35 -10.01
N SER A 157 -8.42 20.64 -11.04
CA SER A 157 -9.52 21.14 -11.90
C SER A 157 -10.80 21.41 -11.12
N ILE A 158 -11.11 20.60 -10.08
CA ILE A 158 -12.28 20.84 -9.20
C ILE A 158 -12.09 22.14 -8.43
N ILE A 159 -10.91 22.36 -7.85
CA ILE A 159 -10.61 23.58 -7.07
C ILE A 159 -10.64 24.82 -7.97
N GLU A 160 -10.09 24.75 -9.17
CA GLU A 160 -10.11 25.87 -10.14
C GLU A 160 -11.53 26.28 -10.55
N LYS A 161 -12.44 25.32 -10.65
CA LYS A 161 -13.88 25.56 -10.92
C LYS A 161 -14.67 26.03 -9.71
N GLY A 162 -14.00 26.34 -8.59
CA GLY A 162 -14.63 26.82 -7.35
C GLY A 162 -15.17 25.71 -6.45
N GLY A 163 -14.86 24.45 -6.73
CA GLY A 163 -15.15 23.34 -5.84
C GLY A 163 -14.15 23.22 -4.70
N ALA A 164 -14.32 22.19 -3.89
CA ALA A 164 -13.40 21.85 -2.80
C ALA A 164 -13.03 20.37 -2.83
N VAL A 165 -11.82 20.08 -2.40
CA VAL A 165 -11.30 18.72 -2.24
C VAL A 165 -11.16 18.42 -0.76
N ALA A 166 -11.53 17.23 -0.36
CA ALA A 166 -11.47 16.80 1.03
C ALA A 166 -10.69 15.50 1.19
N GLY A 167 -10.08 15.37 2.35
CA GLY A 167 -9.54 14.12 2.87
C GLY A 167 -10.07 13.87 4.27
N GLU A 168 -9.46 12.94 4.98
CA GLU A 168 -9.84 12.64 6.35
C GLU A 168 -9.35 13.74 7.29
N GLY A 169 -10.29 14.50 7.85
CA GLY A 169 -10.01 15.59 8.80
C GLY A 169 -9.53 16.89 8.17
N TRP A 170 -9.56 17.03 6.83
CA TRP A 170 -9.20 18.24 6.15
C TRP A 170 -10.03 18.49 4.87
N ARG A 171 -10.09 19.75 4.46
CA ARG A 171 -10.69 20.22 3.22
C ARG A 171 -9.87 21.35 2.65
N LEU A 172 -9.78 21.41 1.33
CA LEU A 172 -9.05 22.43 0.59
C LEU A 172 -9.99 23.03 -0.45
N ASP A 173 -10.12 24.34 -0.47
CA ASP A 173 -10.72 25.09 -1.57
C ASP A 173 -9.67 25.98 -2.25
N ARG A 174 -10.13 26.87 -3.14
CA ARG A 174 -9.24 27.73 -3.93
C ARG A 174 -8.33 28.63 -3.08
N ASN A 175 -8.81 29.08 -1.90
CA ASN A 175 -8.16 30.13 -1.12
C ASN A 175 -7.73 29.66 0.27
N SER A 176 -8.27 28.56 0.77
CA SER A 176 -8.17 28.18 2.17
C SER A 176 -8.03 26.68 2.37
N PHE A 177 -7.27 26.35 3.39
CA PHE A 177 -7.17 25.01 3.96
C PHE A 177 -7.97 24.96 5.26
N PHE A 178 -8.79 23.94 5.42
CA PHE A 178 -9.62 23.69 6.60
C PHE A 178 -9.16 22.38 7.24
N TYR A 179 -9.04 22.36 8.56
CA TYR A 179 -8.65 21.16 9.30
C TYR A 179 -9.38 21.06 10.64
N GLY A 180 -9.42 19.86 11.19
CA GLY A 180 -10.11 19.58 12.43
C GLY A 180 -11.49 18.93 12.23
N PRO A 181 -12.17 18.59 13.34
CA PRO A 181 -13.47 17.93 13.28
C PRO A 181 -14.52 18.87 12.66
N PRO A 182 -15.55 18.32 11.96
CA PRO A 182 -16.54 19.13 11.24
C PRO A 182 -17.21 20.21 12.08
N ALA A 183 -17.38 19.99 13.39
CA ALA A 183 -18.00 20.93 14.32
C ALA A 183 -17.06 22.08 14.77
N ARG A 184 -15.75 21.97 14.51
CA ARG A 184 -14.72 22.95 14.94
C ARG A 184 -13.60 23.02 13.91
N GLN A 185 -13.96 23.22 12.65
CA GLN A 185 -12.97 23.39 11.60
C GLN A 185 -12.27 24.75 11.76
N GLU A 186 -10.95 24.70 11.78
CA GLU A 186 -10.10 25.88 11.67
C GLU A 186 -9.80 26.15 10.19
N GLN A 187 -9.80 27.40 9.81
CA GLN A 187 -9.52 27.86 8.45
C GLN A 187 -8.18 28.60 8.42
N VAL A 188 -7.32 28.21 7.49
CA VAL A 188 -6.02 28.86 7.23
C VAL A 188 -5.98 29.30 5.78
N PRO A 189 -5.75 30.59 5.49
CA PRO A 189 -5.52 31.07 4.13
C PRO A 189 -4.30 30.37 3.52
N LEU A 190 -4.38 29.97 2.25
CA LEU A 190 -3.25 29.31 1.57
C LEU A 190 -2.01 30.20 1.51
N ALA A 191 -2.19 31.52 1.40
CA ALA A 191 -1.10 32.47 1.43
C ALA A 191 -0.32 32.51 2.76
N ALA A 192 -0.90 32.01 3.85
CA ALA A 192 -0.23 31.94 5.14
C ALA A 192 0.49 30.60 5.36
N ILE A 193 0.35 29.62 4.47
CA ILE A 193 1.03 28.33 4.54
C ILE A 193 2.43 28.50 3.94
N THR A 194 3.45 28.14 4.69
CA THR A 194 4.85 28.31 4.28
C THR A 194 5.50 26.99 3.81
N ALA A 195 5.01 25.85 4.30
CA ALA A 195 5.51 24.54 3.86
C ALA A 195 4.46 23.44 4.02
N VAL A 196 4.54 22.42 3.17
CA VAL A 196 3.80 21.18 3.27
C VAL A 196 4.78 20.04 3.00
N GLU A 197 5.16 19.33 4.04
CA GLU A 197 6.25 18.36 3.98
C GLU A 197 5.89 17.06 4.71
N PRO A 198 6.29 15.90 4.17
CA PRO A 198 6.19 14.65 4.88
C PRO A 198 7.20 14.60 6.01
N PHE A 199 6.73 14.29 7.21
CA PHE A 199 7.57 14.06 8.37
C PHE A 199 7.11 12.83 9.13
N GLU A 200 7.99 11.83 9.29
CA GLU A 200 7.67 10.53 9.89
C GLU A 200 6.44 9.85 9.25
N ARG A 201 5.30 9.89 9.94
CA ARG A 201 4.03 9.26 9.52
C ARG A 201 2.93 10.27 9.21
N SER A 202 3.29 11.54 9.08
CA SER A 202 2.33 12.62 8.83
C SER A 202 2.80 13.56 7.73
N MET A 203 1.84 14.19 7.09
CA MET A 203 2.04 15.37 6.26
C MET A 203 1.88 16.59 7.18
N ASN A 204 2.96 17.31 7.40
CA ASN A 204 2.99 18.48 8.25
C ASN A 204 2.78 19.75 7.43
N LEU A 205 1.91 20.62 7.93
CA LEU A 205 1.64 21.91 7.34
C LEU A 205 2.12 23.01 8.29
N TRP A 206 2.91 23.94 7.74
CA TRP A 206 3.53 25.01 8.48
C TRP A 206 2.90 26.35 8.09
N GLN A 207 2.81 27.26 9.04
CA GLN A 207 2.22 28.59 8.84
C GLN A 207 3.22 29.67 9.24
N GLN A 208 3.17 30.79 8.55
CA GLN A 208 3.99 31.96 8.87
C GLN A 208 3.81 32.39 10.34
N GLY A 209 4.93 32.63 11.04
CA GLY A 209 4.93 33.07 12.43
C GLY A 209 4.71 31.96 13.46
N ARG A 210 4.75 30.68 13.06
CA ARG A 210 4.73 29.54 13.98
C ARG A 210 5.99 28.69 13.82
N ASP A 211 6.54 28.25 14.94
CA ASP A 211 7.73 27.39 14.98
C ASP A 211 7.35 25.90 14.88
N ASP A 212 6.09 25.56 15.07
CA ASP A 212 5.57 24.20 14.97
C ASP A 212 4.54 24.06 13.84
N ALA A 213 4.34 22.82 13.35
CA ALA A 213 3.31 22.52 12.37
C ALA A 213 1.94 22.79 12.96
N PHE A 214 1.14 23.64 12.30
CA PHE A 214 -0.22 23.93 12.74
C PHE A 214 -1.19 22.78 12.48
N CYS A 215 -0.91 21.94 11.50
CA CYS A 215 -1.70 20.76 11.18
C CYS A 215 -0.79 19.58 10.84
N ARG A 216 -1.17 18.39 11.30
CA ARG A 216 -0.51 17.12 11.00
C ARG A 216 -1.55 16.14 10.47
N VAL A 217 -1.50 15.85 9.18
CA VAL A 217 -2.39 14.90 8.53
C VAL A 217 -1.68 13.55 8.45
N PRO A 218 -2.18 12.47 9.07
CA PRO A 218 -1.55 11.16 8.98
C PRO A 218 -1.39 10.72 7.52
N LEU A 219 -0.22 10.22 7.12
CA LEU A 219 0.04 9.80 5.72
C LEU A 219 -0.87 8.65 5.27
N LYS A 220 -1.35 7.83 6.21
CA LYS A 220 -2.33 6.78 5.96
C LYS A 220 -3.76 7.30 5.72
N SER A 221 -4.02 8.58 5.98
CA SER A 221 -5.33 9.20 5.74
C SER A 221 -5.57 9.37 4.25
N ARG A 222 -6.84 9.29 3.85
CA ARG A 222 -7.26 9.49 2.46
C ARG A 222 -6.74 10.83 1.94
N ASN A 223 -6.09 10.79 0.78
CA ASN A 223 -5.64 11.97 0.02
C ASN A 223 -4.55 12.81 0.69
N ALA A 224 -3.94 12.37 1.79
CA ALA A 224 -2.88 13.14 2.47
C ALA A 224 -1.69 13.43 1.53
N HIS A 225 -1.35 12.51 0.64
CA HIS A 225 -0.25 12.63 -0.33
C HIS A 225 -0.50 13.65 -1.44
N LEU A 226 -1.75 14.10 -1.62
CA LEU A 226 -2.08 15.14 -2.60
C LEU A 226 -1.74 16.54 -2.09
N LEU A 227 -1.65 16.74 -0.78
CA LEU A 227 -1.48 18.07 -0.17
C LEU A 227 -0.30 18.87 -0.75
N PRO A 228 0.91 18.31 -0.91
CA PRO A 228 2.02 19.04 -1.51
C PRO A 228 1.76 19.46 -2.95
N MET A 229 1.05 18.62 -3.73
CA MET A 229 0.75 18.88 -5.13
C MET A 229 -0.34 19.94 -5.29
N LEU A 230 -1.32 19.95 -4.39
CA LEU A 230 -2.45 20.88 -4.43
C LEU A 230 -2.13 22.24 -3.79
N ILE A 231 -1.33 22.27 -2.74
CA ILE A 231 -1.00 23.51 -2.01
C ILE A 231 0.26 24.17 -2.56
N GLY A 232 1.31 23.40 -2.89
CA GLY A 232 2.61 23.91 -3.32
C GLY A 232 2.56 24.94 -4.47
N PRO A 233 1.83 24.70 -5.57
CA PRO A 233 1.69 25.69 -6.65
C PRO A 233 1.04 27.01 -6.18
N ARG A 234 0.12 26.95 -5.23
CA ARG A 234 -0.61 28.10 -4.72
C ARG A 234 0.19 28.96 -3.74
N MET A 235 1.09 28.33 -2.99
CA MET A 235 2.06 29.03 -2.14
C MET A 235 2.99 29.92 -2.98
N LYS A 236 3.57 29.37 -4.07
CA LYS A 236 4.45 30.11 -4.98
C LYS A 236 3.74 31.29 -5.66
N ALA A 237 2.48 31.10 -6.08
CA ALA A 237 1.70 32.13 -6.73
C ALA A 237 1.38 33.32 -5.79
N SER A 238 1.41 33.13 -4.47
CA SER A 238 1.24 34.23 -3.50
C SER A 238 2.52 35.05 -3.26
N GLU A 239 3.70 34.46 -3.42
CA GLU A 239 5.00 35.14 -3.31
C GLU A 239 5.28 36.04 -4.54
N GLU A 240 4.78 35.68 -5.72
CA GLU A 240 4.98 36.42 -6.97
C GLU A 240 4.01 37.59 -7.18
N ARG A 241 3.04 37.81 -6.29
CA ARG A 241 2.15 38.98 -6.37
C ARG A 241 2.74 40.11 -5.53
N PRO A 242 3.39 41.14 -6.14
CA PRO A 242 3.75 42.36 -5.42
C PRO A 242 2.48 43.05 -4.90
N ALA A 243 2.57 43.57 -3.67
CA ALA A 243 1.52 44.34 -3.02
C ALA A 243 1.20 45.63 -3.76
#